data_8127e7630d523f827cf5c4c1980d07b2
#
_entry.id   8127e7630d523f827cf5c4c1980d07b2
#
_cell.length_a   1.000
_cell.length_b   1.000
_cell.length_c   1.000
_cell.angle_alpha   90.00
_cell.angle_beta   90.00
_cell.angle_gamma   90.00
#
_symmetry.space_group_name_H-M   'P 1'
#
loop_
_entity.id
_entity.type
_entity.pdbx_description
1 polymer ?
#
loop_
_entity_poly.entity_id
_entity_poly.type
_entity_poly.pdbx_seq_one_letter_code
_entity_poly.pdbx_strand_id
1 'polypeptide(L)'
;VRSAKRAFTPNVGAFGSYQYGGRKINSDYGYQVGLQLQYSNLNMMLLKKQVDEANATYKKSVADYEKARQDVYLDVKSAYINLMNSKDSIGVAKLALQQAKEQQYQAFRRYQVGLEDSIVVKDSENTYLNAQLDYYSTVLQYNVNAAELERVIGAPIAGTNKEL
;
A
#
# COMPACT_ATOMS: atom_id res chain seq x y z
N VAL A 1 -25.09 -1.49 -10.62
CA VAL A 1 -26.07 -0.76 -11.46
C VAL A 1 -26.87 -1.71 -12.36
N ARG A 2 -26.21 -2.60 -13.14
CA ARG A 2 -26.94 -3.55 -14.03
C ARG A 2 -27.88 -4.49 -13.27
N SER A 3 -27.47 -5.00 -12.10
CA SER A 3 -28.31 -5.87 -11.26
C SER A 3 -29.54 -5.13 -10.72
N ALA A 4 -29.37 -3.89 -10.28
CA ALA A 4 -30.49 -3.05 -9.80
C ALA A 4 -31.49 -2.74 -10.92
N LYS A 5 -31.02 -2.55 -12.16
CA LYS A 5 -31.91 -2.37 -13.34
C LYS A 5 -32.67 -3.64 -13.71
N ARG A 6 -32.11 -4.84 -13.49
CA ARG A 6 -32.80 -6.12 -13.73
C ARG A 6 -33.97 -6.37 -12.78
N ALA A 7 -34.01 -5.73 -11.63
CA ALA A 7 -35.13 -5.82 -10.71
C ALA A 7 -36.47 -5.27 -11.28
N PHE A 8 -36.43 -4.53 -12.41
CA PHE A 8 -37.61 -4.09 -13.14
C PHE A 8 -38.21 -5.18 -14.07
N THR A 9 -37.50 -6.26 -14.32
CA THR A 9 -38.00 -7.33 -15.19
C THR A 9 -38.74 -8.40 -14.38
N PRO A 10 -39.93 -8.85 -14.85
CA PRO A 10 -40.60 -9.96 -14.19
C PRO A 10 -39.84 -11.26 -14.37
N ASN A 11 -39.88 -12.11 -13.34
CA ASN A 11 -39.37 -13.48 -13.42
C ASN A 11 -40.45 -14.35 -14.07
N VAL A 12 -40.08 -15.03 -15.15
CA VAL A 12 -40.93 -16.01 -15.82
C VAL A 12 -40.37 -17.40 -15.51
N GLY A 13 -41.15 -18.25 -14.87
CA GLY A 13 -40.82 -19.63 -14.60
C GLY A 13 -41.85 -20.56 -15.22
N ALA A 14 -41.42 -21.71 -15.68
CA ALA A 14 -42.29 -22.81 -16.03
C ALA A 14 -42.16 -23.86 -14.93
N PHE A 15 -43.31 -24.43 -14.51
CA PHE A 15 -43.31 -25.50 -13.54
C PHE A 15 -44.16 -26.66 -14.08
N GLY A 16 -43.73 -27.87 -13.74
CA GLY A 16 -44.47 -29.09 -13.98
C GLY A 16 -44.41 -29.98 -12.73
N SER A 17 -45.55 -30.43 -12.27
CA SER A 17 -45.62 -31.41 -11.19
C SER A 17 -46.45 -32.63 -11.60
N TYR A 18 -46.00 -33.77 -11.23
CA TYR A 18 -46.72 -35.04 -11.40
C TYR A 18 -46.98 -35.61 -9.99
N GLN A 19 -48.26 -35.83 -9.68
CA GLN A 19 -48.66 -36.46 -8.42
C GLN A 19 -49.30 -37.82 -8.70
N TYR A 20 -48.79 -38.80 -8.01
CA TYR A 20 -49.37 -40.13 -7.93
C TYR A 20 -49.81 -40.37 -6.50
N GLY A 21 -51.10 -40.55 -6.32
CA GLY A 21 -51.65 -40.82 -5.00
C GLY A 21 -52.86 -41.74 -5.09
N GLY A 22 -52.75 -42.94 -4.62
CA GLY A 22 -53.89 -43.85 -4.50
C GLY A 22 -53.52 -45.24 -3.97
N ARG A 23 -54.40 -45.77 -3.15
CA ARG A 23 -54.29 -47.09 -2.57
C ARG A 23 -54.65 -48.23 -3.56
N LYS A 24 -55.07 -47.88 -4.79
CA LYS A 24 -55.38 -48.77 -5.90
C LYS A 24 -54.76 -48.27 -7.19
N ILE A 25 -54.25 -49.19 -8.00
CA ILE A 25 -53.45 -49.00 -9.20
C ILE A 25 -54.13 -48.18 -10.32
N ASN A 26 -55.42 -47.81 -10.17
CA ASN A 26 -56.18 -47.17 -11.25
C ASN A 26 -56.93 -45.89 -10.85
N SER A 27 -56.51 -45.18 -9.84
CA SER A 27 -57.15 -43.91 -9.48
C SER A 27 -56.14 -42.86 -9.07
N ASP A 28 -56.27 -41.70 -9.65
CA ASP A 28 -55.66 -40.44 -9.38
C ASP A 28 -54.25 -40.22 -9.92
N TYR A 29 -54.16 -40.01 -11.22
CA TYR A 29 -53.05 -39.33 -11.85
C TYR A 29 -53.34 -37.84 -11.90
N GLY A 30 -52.53 -37.01 -11.26
CA GLY A 30 -52.58 -35.57 -11.40
C GLY A 30 -51.29 -35.09 -12.07
N TYR A 31 -51.43 -34.44 -13.20
CA TYR A 31 -50.33 -33.66 -13.75
C TYR A 31 -50.73 -32.19 -13.79
N GLN A 32 -49.81 -31.36 -13.43
CA GLN A 32 -49.98 -29.91 -13.46
C GLN A 32 -48.79 -29.28 -14.20
N VAL A 33 -49.08 -28.56 -15.26
CA VAL A 33 -48.09 -27.81 -16.01
C VAL A 33 -48.55 -26.36 -16.05
N GLY A 34 -47.67 -25.46 -15.71
CA GLY A 34 -48.06 -24.05 -15.70
C GLY A 34 -46.85 -23.13 -15.95
N LEU A 35 -47.21 -21.92 -16.32
CA LEU A 35 -46.29 -20.82 -16.41
C LEU A 35 -46.53 -19.89 -15.20
N GLN A 36 -45.47 -19.60 -14.46
CA GLN A 36 -45.51 -18.66 -13.34
C GLN A 36 -44.84 -17.36 -13.73
N LEU A 37 -45.62 -16.28 -13.71
CA LEU A 37 -45.09 -14.94 -13.82
C LEU A 37 -45.05 -14.33 -12.43
N GLN A 38 -43.84 -14.11 -11.91
CA GLN A 38 -43.65 -13.50 -10.61
C GLN A 38 -43.11 -12.07 -10.79
N TYR A 39 -43.93 -11.11 -10.41
CA TYR A 39 -43.52 -9.70 -10.33
C TYR A 39 -43.53 -9.27 -8.88
N SER A 40 -42.36 -9.28 -8.26
CA SER A 40 -42.22 -9.14 -6.80
C SER A 40 -42.20 -7.69 -6.29
N ASN A 41 -42.12 -6.69 -7.21
CA ASN A 41 -41.95 -5.30 -6.80
C ASN A 41 -42.93 -4.35 -7.52
N LEU A 42 -44.09 -4.19 -6.94
CA LEU A 42 -45.07 -3.17 -7.36
C LEU A 42 -44.68 -1.74 -6.95
N ASN A 43 -43.65 -1.57 -6.12
CA ASN A 43 -43.21 -0.24 -5.66
C ASN A 43 -42.11 0.34 -6.57
N MET A 44 -42.53 0.90 -7.69
CA MET A 44 -41.68 1.57 -8.69
C MET A 44 -40.80 2.66 -8.10
N MET A 45 -41.28 3.34 -7.04
CA MET A 45 -40.52 4.40 -6.36
C MET A 45 -39.35 3.85 -5.59
N LEU A 46 -39.51 2.70 -4.92
CA LEU A 46 -38.43 2.00 -4.20
C LEU A 46 -37.35 1.50 -5.17
N LEU A 47 -37.77 0.88 -6.28
CA LEU A 47 -36.84 0.42 -7.32
C LEU A 47 -36.02 1.56 -7.93
N LYS A 48 -36.63 2.72 -8.17
CA LYS A 48 -35.93 3.91 -8.66
C LYS A 48 -34.87 4.36 -7.63
N LYS A 49 -35.20 4.41 -6.35
CA LYS A 49 -34.26 4.75 -5.28
C LYS A 49 -33.12 3.75 -5.16
N GLN A 50 -33.36 2.46 -5.33
CA GLN A 50 -32.31 1.43 -5.36
C GLN A 50 -31.36 1.62 -6.57
N VAL A 51 -31.86 2.01 -7.72
CA VAL A 51 -31.03 2.34 -8.88
C VAL A 51 -30.20 3.61 -8.62
N ASP A 52 -30.80 4.62 -8.00
CA ASP A 52 -30.10 5.86 -7.65
C ASP A 52 -28.98 5.59 -6.64
N GLU A 53 -29.25 4.78 -5.62
CA GLU A 53 -28.26 4.30 -4.64
C GLU A 53 -27.11 3.52 -5.31
N ALA A 54 -27.45 2.59 -6.22
CA ALA A 54 -26.43 1.85 -6.96
C ALA A 54 -25.58 2.75 -7.87
N ASN A 55 -26.17 3.79 -8.45
CA ASN A 55 -25.45 4.80 -9.22
C ASN A 55 -24.53 5.66 -8.33
N ALA A 56 -25.00 6.06 -7.14
CA ALA A 56 -24.20 6.81 -6.17
C ALA A 56 -23.01 5.97 -5.67
N THR A 57 -23.25 4.70 -5.35
CA THR A 57 -22.20 3.75 -4.97
C THR A 57 -21.17 3.55 -6.07
N TYR A 58 -21.61 3.45 -7.33
CA TYR A 58 -20.70 3.37 -8.47
C TYR A 58 -19.82 4.63 -8.59
N LYS A 59 -20.43 5.83 -8.50
CA LYS A 59 -19.67 7.09 -8.53
C LYS A 59 -18.67 7.19 -7.39
N LYS A 60 -19.07 6.76 -6.18
CA LYS A 60 -18.17 6.68 -5.02
C LYS A 60 -16.99 5.76 -5.32
N SER A 61 -17.22 4.56 -5.84
CA SER A 61 -16.14 3.61 -6.16
C SER A 61 -15.17 4.15 -7.22
N VAL A 62 -15.65 4.93 -8.19
CA VAL A 62 -14.79 5.61 -9.18
C VAL A 62 -13.93 6.67 -8.50
N ALA A 63 -14.50 7.48 -7.60
CA ALA A 63 -13.76 8.50 -6.87
C ALA A 63 -12.73 7.86 -5.91
N ASP A 64 -13.10 6.77 -5.23
CA ASP A 64 -12.19 6.00 -4.36
C ASP A 64 -11.01 5.40 -5.16
N TYR A 65 -11.28 4.91 -6.37
CA TYR A 65 -10.22 4.42 -7.27
C TYR A 65 -9.24 5.54 -7.67
N GLU A 66 -9.76 6.70 -8.09
CA GLU A 66 -8.90 7.84 -8.45
C GLU A 66 -8.09 8.35 -7.26
N LYS A 67 -8.71 8.38 -6.07
CA LYS A 67 -8.00 8.71 -4.83
C LYS A 67 -6.88 7.71 -4.55
N ALA A 68 -7.17 6.42 -4.57
CA ALA A 68 -6.16 5.37 -4.33
C ALA A 68 -4.99 5.46 -5.32
N ARG A 69 -5.28 5.78 -6.58
CA ARG A 69 -4.24 6.00 -7.60
C ARG A 69 -3.36 7.20 -7.28
N GLN A 70 -3.95 8.30 -6.81
CA GLN A 70 -3.20 9.49 -6.40
C GLN A 70 -2.36 9.22 -5.15
N ASP A 71 -2.92 8.52 -4.16
CA ASP A 71 -2.22 8.15 -2.93
C ASP A 71 -0.97 7.31 -3.25
N VAL A 72 -1.10 6.27 -4.09
CA VAL A 72 0.05 5.46 -4.54
C VAL A 72 1.10 6.31 -5.27
N TYR A 73 0.69 7.22 -6.13
CA TYR A 73 1.62 8.11 -6.81
C TYR A 73 2.41 9.01 -5.85
N LEU A 74 1.73 9.55 -4.84
CA LEU A 74 2.35 10.38 -3.81
C LEU A 74 3.30 9.57 -2.91
N ASP A 75 2.92 8.35 -2.54
CA ASP A 75 3.74 7.45 -1.73
C ASP A 75 5.05 7.10 -2.45
N VAL A 76 4.97 6.70 -3.73
CA VAL A 76 6.16 6.41 -4.54
C VAL A 76 7.05 7.64 -4.67
N LYS A 77 6.46 8.80 -4.96
CA LYS A 77 7.20 10.05 -5.09
C LYS A 77 7.90 10.45 -3.80
N SER A 78 7.21 10.33 -2.67
CA SER A 78 7.75 10.62 -1.34
C SER A 78 8.91 9.67 -1.00
N ALA A 79 8.74 8.36 -1.19
CA ALA A 79 9.79 7.38 -0.95
C ALA A 79 11.02 7.62 -1.83
N TYR A 80 10.81 7.98 -3.11
CA TYR A 80 11.91 8.33 -4.01
C TYR A 80 12.69 9.58 -3.56
N ILE A 81 11.98 10.64 -3.16
CA ILE A 81 12.62 11.87 -2.66
C ILE A 81 13.42 11.57 -1.39
N ASN A 82 12.86 10.78 -0.45
CA ASN A 82 13.54 10.38 0.77
C ASN A 82 14.83 9.59 0.48
N LEU A 83 14.78 8.69 -0.50
CA LEU A 83 15.96 7.93 -0.94
C LEU A 83 17.03 8.88 -1.52
N MET A 84 16.66 9.82 -2.38
CA MET A 84 17.61 10.78 -2.95
C MET A 84 18.25 11.66 -1.87
N ASN A 85 17.45 12.19 -0.95
CA ASN A 85 17.95 13.02 0.15
C ASN A 85 18.91 12.23 1.06
N SER A 86 18.60 10.97 1.36
CA SER A 86 19.50 10.13 2.17
C SER A 86 20.79 9.80 1.42
N LYS A 87 20.75 9.63 0.10
CA LYS A 87 21.95 9.45 -0.73
C LYS A 87 22.87 10.68 -0.66
N ASP A 88 22.29 11.87 -0.78
CA ASP A 88 23.07 13.12 -0.70
C ASP A 88 23.64 13.33 0.71
N SER A 89 22.89 12.94 1.75
CA SER A 89 23.33 12.97 3.14
C SER A 89 24.56 12.10 3.41
N ILE A 90 24.71 10.95 2.72
CA ILE A 90 25.92 10.10 2.83
C ILE A 90 27.16 10.88 2.40
N GLY A 91 27.06 11.67 1.33
CA GLY A 91 28.18 12.51 0.87
C GLY A 91 28.64 13.52 1.94
N VAL A 92 27.65 14.17 2.58
CA VAL A 92 27.92 15.15 3.65
C VAL A 92 28.50 14.47 4.89
N ALA A 93 27.90 13.36 5.34
CA ALA A 93 28.41 12.62 6.51
C ALA A 93 29.82 12.05 6.29
N LYS A 94 30.13 11.59 5.07
CA LYS A 94 31.47 11.11 4.70
C LYS A 94 32.50 12.24 4.77
N LEU A 95 32.16 13.44 4.29
CA LEU A 95 33.03 14.59 4.37
C LEU A 95 33.27 15.02 5.83
N ALA A 96 32.21 15.07 6.65
CA ALA A 96 32.30 15.38 8.07
C ALA A 96 33.19 14.38 8.81
N LEU A 97 33.06 13.07 8.52
CA LEU A 97 33.92 12.01 9.07
C LEU A 97 35.38 12.23 8.68
N GLN A 98 35.65 12.58 7.44
CA GLN A 98 37.01 12.85 6.96
C GLN A 98 37.61 14.07 7.65
N GLN A 99 36.84 15.15 7.82
CA GLN A 99 37.29 16.35 8.56
C GLN A 99 37.55 16.04 10.04
N ALA A 100 36.67 15.31 10.70
CA ALA A 100 36.87 14.91 12.11
C ALA A 100 38.10 14.04 12.29
N LYS A 101 38.36 13.12 11.35
CA LYS A 101 39.57 12.30 11.33
C LYS A 101 40.84 13.14 11.21
N GLU A 102 40.84 14.13 10.34
CA GLU A 102 41.97 15.04 10.16
C GLU A 102 42.18 15.90 11.41
N GLN A 103 41.12 16.42 12.03
CA GLN A 103 41.20 17.18 13.27
C GLN A 103 41.81 16.34 14.40
N GLN A 104 41.35 15.09 14.56
CA GLN A 104 41.93 14.18 15.54
C GLN A 104 43.42 13.95 15.30
N TYR A 105 43.80 13.70 14.05
CA TYR A 105 45.19 13.50 13.69
C TYR A 105 46.08 14.75 14.02
N GLN A 106 45.59 15.93 13.70
CA GLN A 106 46.30 17.18 14.00
C GLN A 106 46.41 17.47 15.51
N ALA A 107 45.31 17.24 16.27
CA ALA A 107 45.31 17.36 17.72
C ALA A 107 46.36 16.42 18.38
N PHE A 108 46.36 15.18 17.92
CA PHE A 108 47.33 14.18 18.42
C PHE A 108 48.80 14.57 18.09
N ARG A 109 49.06 15.03 16.88
CA ARG A 109 50.40 15.48 16.47
C ARG A 109 50.89 16.71 17.28
N ARG A 110 50.01 17.71 17.55
CA ARG A 110 50.35 18.83 18.40
C ARG A 110 50.59 18.46 19.84
N TYR A 111 49.83 17.50 20.38
CA TYR A 111 50.04 16.94 21.70
C TYR A 111 51.42 16.25 21.84
N GLN A 112 51.83 15.48 20.82
CA GLN A 112 53.16 14.80 20.83
C GLN A 112 54.33 15.77 20.93
N VAL A 113 54.20 17.00 20.39
CA VAL A 113 55.24 18.03 20.44
C VAL A 113 55.03 19.04 21.59
N GLY A 114 54.10 18.75 22.50
CA GLY A 114 53.82 19.55 23.69
C GLY A 114 53.08 20.86 23.42
N LEU A 115 52.47 21.06 22.24
CA LEU A 115 51.74 22.28 21.86
C LEU A 115 50.26 22.21 22.15
N GLU A 116 49.72 21.06 22.61
CA GLU A 116 48.29 20.85 22.87
C GLU A 116 48.11 20.07 24.18
N ASP A 117 46.94 20.25 24.80
CA ASP A 117 46.55 19.50 26.02
C ASP A 117 45.90 18.16 25.66
N SER A 118 46.01 17.18 26.55
CA SER A 118 45.37 15.87 26.45
C SER A 118 43.84 15.95 26.40
N ILE A 119 43.24 16.99 26.95
CA ILE A 119 41.80 17.26 26.90
C ILE A 119 41.35 17.49 25.45
N VAL A 120 42.13 18.29 24.66
CA VAL A 120 41.82 18.56 23.27
C VAL A 120 41.92 17.31 22.38
N VAL A 121 42.91 16.45 22.67
CA VAL A 121 42.99 15.14 21.99
C VAL A 121 41.76 14.30 22.27
N LYS A 122 41.36 14.24 23.56
CA LYS A 122 40.17 13.48 23.97
C LYS A 122 38.89 14.00 23.32
N ASP A 123 38.72 15.33 23.23
CA ASP A 123 37.57 15.96 22.57
C ASP A 123 37.55 15.68 21.07
N SER A 124 38.73 15.75 20.43
CA SER A 124 38.83 15.41 19.00
C SER A 124 38.57 13.92 18.71
N GLU A 125 38.95 12.99 19.61
CA GLU A 125 38.58 11.58 19.54
C GLU A 125 37.07 11.39 19.64
N ASN A 126 36.39 12.04 20.58
CA ASN A 126 34.95 11.98 20.73
C ASN A 126 34.24 12.55 19.49
N THR A 127 34.75 13.67 18.94
CA THR A 127 34.23 14.24 17.70
C THR A 127 34.36 13.28 16.52
N TYR A 128 35.50 12.62 16.37
CA TYR A 128 35.69 11.60 15.34
C TYR A 128 34.74 10.41 15.51
N LEU A 129 34.59 9.89 16.74
CA LEU A 129 33.69 8.77 17.02
C LEU A 129 32.22 9.13 16.71
N ASN A 130 31.80 10.33 17.10
CA ASN A 130 30.46 10.82 16.78
C ASN A 130 30.24 10.95 15.26
N ALA A 131 31.20 11.52 14.54
CA ALA A 131 31.12 11.61 13.08
C ALA A 131 31.10 10.22 12.40
N GLN A 132 31.77 9.23 12.99
CA GLN A 132 31.75 7.86 12.52
C GLN A 132 30.38 7.20 12.74
N LEU A 133 29.77 7.40 13.90
CA LEU A 133 28.41 6.94 14.20
C LEU A 133 27.38 7.59 13.27
N ASP A 134 27.50 8.89 13.04
CA ASP A 134 26.63 9.65 12.14
C ASP A 134 26.72 9.14 10.68
N TYR A 135 27.93 8.81 10.22
CA TYR A 135 28.12 8.23 8.90
C TYR A 135 27.43 6.88 8.78
N TYR A 136 27.62 5.96 9.74
CA TYR A 136 26.99 4.65 9.70
C TYR A 136 25.47 4.72 9.85
N SER A 137 24.96 5.63 10.70
CA SER A 137 23.52 5.84 10.82
C SER A 137 22.89 6.38 9.51
N THR A 138 23.62 7.26 8.81
CA THR A 138 23.17 7.78 7.53
C THR A 138 23.15 6.71 6.44
N VAL A 139 24.14 5.82 6.40
CA VAL A 139 24.17 4.66 5.50
C VAL A 139 23.01 3.70 5.80
N LEU A 140 22.75 3.43 7.08
CA LEU A 140 21.60 2.62 7.50
C LEU A 140 20.29 3.25 7.05
N GLN A 141 20.13 4.56 7.23
CA GLN A 141 18.91 5.28 6.79
C GLN A 141 18.70 5.20 5.28
N TYR A 142 19.77 5.27 4.49
CA TYR A 142 19.69 5.06 3.04
C TYR A 142 19.16 3.66 2.71
N ASN A 143 19.66 2.62 3.36
CA ASN A 143 19.20 1.25 3.14
C ASN A 143 17.73 1.07 3.54
N VAL A 144 17.30 1.68 4.64
CA VAL A 144 15.88 1.69 5.05
C VAL A 144 15.01 2.38 4.02
N ASN A 145 15.42 3.56 3.52
CA ASN A 145 14.68 4.29 2.50
C ASN A 145 14.65 3.53 1.15
N ALA A 146 15.71 2.78 0.82
CA ALA A 146 15.73 1.92 -0.37
C ALA A 146 14.71 0.77 -0.24
N ALA A 147 14.69 0.09 0.91
CA ALA A 147 13.73 -0.97 1.19
C ALA A 147 12.28 -0.43 1.21
N GLU A 148 12.06 0.78 1.73
CA GLU A 148 10.75 1.42 1.71
C GLU A 148 10.28 1.73 0.28
N LEU A 149 11.17 2.21 -0.58
CA LEU A 149 10.84 2.42 -1.99
C LEU A 149 10.51 1.09 -2.68
N GLU A 150 11.26 0.02 -2.43
CA GLU A 150 10.95 -1.34 -2.94
C GLU A 150 9.57 -1.81 -2.48
N ARG A 151 9.24 -1.59 -1.21
CA ARG A 151 7.94 -1.94 -0.64
C ARG A 151 6.80 -1.22 -1.34
N VAL A 152 6.95 0.08 -1.58
CA VAL A 152 5.89 0.91 -2.20
C VAL A 152 5.72 0.60 -3.69
N ILE A 153 6.81 0.29 -4.40
CA ILE A 153 6.78 -0.10 -5.82
C ILE A 153 6.27 -1.55 -5.97
N GLY A 154 6.45 -2.39 -4.94
CA GLY A 154 6.13 -3.82 -5.00
C GLY A 154 7.11 -4.65 -5.84
N ALA A 155 8.30 -4.11 -6.14
CA ALA A 155 9.33 -4.78 -6.91
C ALA A 155 10.73 -4.43 -6.39
N PRO A 156 11.70 -5.37 -6.40
CA PRO A 156 13.07 -5.08 -5.99
C PRO A 156 13.71 -4.08 -6.94
N ILE A 157 14.45 -3.12 -6.40
CA ILE A 157 15.24 -2.17 -7.19
C ILE A 157 16.52 -2.89 -7.62
N ALA A 158 16.73 -2.97 -8.92
CA ALA A 158 17.93 -3.59 -9.48
C ALA A 158 19.19 -2.86 -8.98
N GLY A 159 19.91 -3.47 -8.05
CA GLY A 159 21.15 -2.94 -7.49
C GLY A 159 21.32 -3.07 -5.99
N THR A 160 20.25 -3.27 -5.23
CA THR A 160 20.31 -3.34 -3.74
C THR A 160 20.85 -4.69 -3.23
N ASN A 161 20.84 -5.75 -4.04
CA ASN A 161 21.25 -7.11 -3.66
C ASN A 161 22.72 -7.46 -3.91
N LYS A 162 23.62 -6.50 -4.16
CA LYS A 162 25.01 -6.81 -4.52
C LYS A 162 26.09 -6.43 -3.51
N GLU A 163 25.74 -5.81 -2.38
CA GLU A 163 26.73 -5.44 -1.36
C GLU A 163 26.24 -5.76 0.06
N LEU A 164 26.11 -7.04 0.35
CA LEU A 164 26.12 -7.60 1.71
C LEU A 164 27.15 -8.70 1.77
#